data_ee7cdbc47ebf9330527fd2e3d982cc75
#
_entry.id   ee7cdbc47ebf9330527fd2e3d982cc75
#
_cell.length_a   1.000
_cell.length_b   1.000
_cell.length_c   1.000
_cell.angle_alpha   90.00
_cell.angle_beta   90.00
_cell.angle_gamma   90.00
#
_symmetry.space_group_name_H-M   'P 1'
#
loop_
_entity.id
_entity.type
_entity.pdbx_description
1 polymer ?
#
loop_
_entity_poly.entity_id
_entity_poly.type
_entity_poly.pdbx_seq_one_letter_code
_entity_poly.pdbx_strand_id
1 'polypeptide(L)'
;MMLLSATSSTQSLNHSRTLLLKIPSPNCYILSHLLLTTLLFTPYYPTTYSLQPYHLLLKKKKMSLQASKEIEIRFSEVDSMNVVWHGSYALYFEDAREAFGAKYGLEYLTIADNGYYAPLVELTFKYRQPIVYGMKCRIDIFYVPTEAAKIVFDYEIRRSEDNALMATGHSVQAFMNKQYQLEWYRPPFYQEWQERWKVL
;
A
#
# COMPACT_ATOMS: atom_id res chain seq x y z
N MET A 1 38.30 52.62 20.95
CA MET A 1 38.74 52.86 22.34
C MET A 1 38.35 51.61 23.14
N MET A 2 39.38 50.92 23.64
CA MET A 2 39.42 49.80 24.61
C MET A 2 38.68 48.51 24.22
N LEU A 3 39.35 47.39 23.75
CA LEU A 3 40.44 46.63 24.37
C LEU A 3 40.18 46.15 25.82
N LEU A 4 40.10 44.83 25.95
CA LEU A 4 40.77 43.93 26.90
C LEU A 4 40.01 42.59 26.84
N SER A 5 40.59 41.51 26.28
CA SER A 5 41.71 40.64 26.64
C SER A 5 41.39 39.62 27.74
N ALA A 6 41.44 38.37 27.29
CA ALA A 6 42.13 37.19 27.84
C ALA A 6 41.67 36.73 29.24
N THR A 7 41.55 35.44 29.44
CA THR A 7 42.56 34.37 29.65
C THR A 7 41.87 33.01 29.78
N SER A 8 42.30 32.05 29.05
CA SER A 8 42.90 30.74 29.31
C SER A 8 42.73 30.16 30.73
N SER A 9 42.19 28.95 30.79
CA SER A 9 42.83 27.89 31.58
C SER A 9 42.35 26.50 31.11
N THR A 10 43.34 25.73 30.85
CA THR A 10 43.44 24.31 30.59
C THR A 10 43.09 23.47 31.81
N GLN A 11 42.57 22.28 31.56
CA GLN A 11 42.80 20.97 32.21
C GLN A 11 41.56 20.11 32.01
N SER A 12 41.56 18.86 31.78
CA SER A 12 42.46 17.75 31.54
C SER A 12 41.58 16.50 31.44
N LEU A 13 41.90 15.66 30.50
CA LEU A 13 41.78 14.20 30.51
C LEU A 13 40.69 13.54 31.36
N ASN A 14 39.74 12.87 30.72
CA ASN A 14 39.47 11.49 31.12
C ASN A 14 38.98 10.64 29.96
N HIS A 15 39.79 9.66 29.64
CA HIS A 15 39.47 8.52 28.79
C HIS A 15 38.41 7.67 29.48
N SER A 16 37.26 7.54 28.86
CA SER A 16 36.37 6.40 29.12
C SER A 16 36.03 5.79 27.78
N ARG A 17 36.74 4.73 27.42
CA ARG A 17 36.39 3.80 26.37
C ARG A 17 35.09 3.10 26.75
N THR A 18 33.99 3.58 26.23
CA THR A 18 32.75 2.80 26.27
C THR A 18 32.79 1.78 25.15
N LEU A 19 33.01 0.52 25.50
CA LEU A 19 32.79 -0.64 24.63
C LEU A 19 31.30 -0.66 24.26
N LEU A 20 30.97 -0.32 23.03
CA LEU A 20 29.67 -0.62 22.44
C LEU A 20 29.57 -2.13 22.18
N LEU A 21 29.04 -2.84 23.16
CA LEU A 21 28.54 -4.19 22.95
C LEU A 21 27.38 -4.11 21.96
N LYS A 22 27.61 -4.57 20.73
CA LYS A 22 26.56 -4.86 19.76
C LYS A 22 25.65 -5.94 20.37
N ILE A 23 24.45 -5.55 20.77
CA ILE A 23 23.39 -6.49 21.16
C ILE A 23 22.85 -7.09 19.86
N PRO A 24 22.95 -8.40 19.63
CA PRO A 24 22.29 -9.02 18.49
C PRO A 24 20.78 -9.02 18.70
N SER A 25 20.03 -8.82 17.62
CA SER A 25 18.58 -8.73 17.59
C SER A 25 17.89 -9.95 18.25
N PRO A 26 16.73 -9.78 18.89
CA PRO A 26 16.09 -10.82 19.72
C PRO A 26 15.59 -12.06 18.97
N ASN A 27 15.70 -12.14 17.66
CA ASN A 27 15.14 -13.23 16.86
C ASN A 27 16.07 -14.43 16.67
N CYS A 28 17.31 -14.40 17.21
CA CYS A 28 18.24 -15.50 17.00
C CYS A 28 18.27 -16.52 18.16
N TYR A 29 17.67 -16.21 19.31
CA TYR A 29 17.72 -17.09 20.49
C TYR A 29 16.52 -18.02 20.65
N ILE A 30 15.45 -17.82 19.89
CA ILE A 30 14.24 -18.66 20.00
C ILE A 30 14.38 -19.97 19.22
N LEU A 31 15.20 -20.02 18.18
CA LEU A 31 15.37 -21.25 17.39
C LEU A 31 16.36 -22.28 17.97
N SER A 32 17.27 -21.87 18.85
CA SER A 32 18.26 -22.81 19.43
C SER A 32 17.77 -23.50 20.69
N HIS A 33 16.80 -22.93 21.41
CA HIS A 33 16.25 -23.58 22.61
C HIS A 33 15.10 -24.54 22.34
N LEU A 34 14.44 -24.46 21.19
CA LEU A 34 13.39 -25.41 20.81
C LEU A 34 13.91 -26.74 20.26
N LEU A 35 15.17 -26.83 19.88
CA LEU A 35 15.79 -28.06 19.32
C LEU A 35 16.46 -28.94 20.37
N LEU A 36 16.67 -28.44 21.60
CA LEU A 36 17.38 -29.23 22.63
C LEU A 36 16.47 -29.86 23.69
N THR A 37 15.19 -29.48 23.76
CA THR A 37 14.25 -30.02 24.76
C THR A 37 13.32 -31.11 24.24
N THR A 38 13.41 -31.48 22.96
CA THR A 38 12.53 -32.51 22.38
C THR A 38 13.16 -33.92 22.31
N LEU A 39 14.33 -34.13 22.91
CA LEU A 39 15.05 -35.41 22.79
C LEU A 39 15.01 -36.31 24.03
N LEU A 40 14.29 -35.95 25.11
CA LEU A 40 14.33 -36.74 26.35
C LEU A 40 13.00 -37.18 26.95
N PHE A 41 11.85 -37.00 26.31
CA PHE A 41 10.62 -37.64 26.78
C PHE A 41 9.74 -38.07 25.61
N THR A 42 9.88 -39.33 25.18
CA THR A 42 8.89 -39.99 24.33
C THR A 42 8.04 -40.95 25.17
N PRO A 43 6.74 -40.65 25.38
CA PRO A 43 5.76 -41.73 25.56
C PRO A 43 5.26 -42.15 24.18
N TYR A 44 5.40 -43.42 23.93
CA TYR A 44 4.89 -44.18 22.81
C TYR A 44 3.39 -44.01 22.63
N TYR A 45 2.95 -43.23 21.58
CA TYR A 45 1.61 -43.30 21.01
C TYR A 45 1.70 -43.53 19.51
N PRO A 46 1.10 -44.61 18.98
CA PRO A 46 1.01 -44.84 17.55
C PRO A 46 -0.20 -44.04 17.02
N THR A 47 0.01 -42.83 16.61
CA THR A 47 -0.96 -42.11 15.78
C THR A 47 -0.27 -41.69 14.50
N THR A 48 -0.68 -42.35 13.43
CA THR A 48 -0.40 -41.97 12.06
C THR A 48 -0.91 -40.56 11.80
N TYR A 49 -0.11 -39.55 12.13
CA TYR A 49 -0.35 -38.21 11.58
C TYR A 49 0.11 -38.26 10.13
N SER A 50 -0.87 -38.30 9.23
CA SER A 50 -0.60 -37.99 7.83
C SER A 50 0.03 -36.61 7.81
N LEU A 51 1.29 -36.56 7.42
CA LEU A 51 1.94 -35.32 7.01
C LEU A 51 1.17 -34.80 5.80
N GLN A 52 0.13 -34.05 6.08
CA GLN A 52 -0.49 -33.21 5.05
C GLN A 52 0.61 -32.27 4.57
N PRO A 53 0.95 -32.31 3.31
CA PRO A 53 2.04 -31.47 2.80
C PRO A 53 1.65 -30.01 2.99
N TYR A 54 2.48 -29.26 3.68
CA TYR A 54 2.44 -27.78 3.78
C TYR A 54 2.55 -27.07 2.43
N HIS A 55 2.51 -27.82 1.38
CA HIS A 55 2.55 -27.42 -0.01
C HIS A 55 1.25 -26.72 -0.50
N LEU A 56 0.17 -26.72 0.29
CA LEU A 56 -1.11 -26.14 -0.14
C LEU A 56 -1.32 -24.68 0.30
N LEU A 57 -0.35 -24.03 0.92
CA LEU A 57 -0.45 -22.65 1.39
C LEU A 57 0.29 -21.62 0.52
N LEU A 58 0.93 -22.05 -0.54
CA LEU A 58 1.27 -21.16 -1.63
C LEU A 58 -0.01 -20.96 -2.49
N LYS A 59 -1.02 -20.23 -1.96
CA LYS A 59 -1.97 -19.56 -2.84
C LYS A 59 -1.10 -18.83 -3.86
N LYS A 60 -1.07 -19.31 -5.12
CA LYS A 60 -0.53 -18.54 -6.24
C LYS A 60 -1.05 -17.14 -6.03
N LYS A 61 -0.16 -16.18 -5.75
CA LYS A 61 -0.51 -14.76 -5.67
C LYS A 61 -1.05 -14.45 -7.05
N LYS A 62 -2.38 -14.47 -7.20
CA LYS A 62 -3.05 -14.15 -8.46
C LYS A 62 -2.50 -12.78 -8.80
N MET A 63 -1.91 -12.63 -9.98
CA MET A 63 -1.31 -11.34 -10.37
C MET A 63 -2.42 -10.30 -10.33
N SER A 64 -2.39 -9.46 -9.30
CA SER A 64 -3.28 -8.30 -9.23
C SER A 64 -2.82 -7.32 -10.30
N LEU A 65 -3.72 -6.89 -11.18
CA LEU A 65 -3.42 -5.81 -12.11
C LEU A 65 -3.15 -4.56 -11.29
N GLN A 66 -2.07 -3.85 -11.65
CA GLN A 66 -1.64 -2.65 -10.93
C GLN A 66 -1.13 -1.59 -11.90
N ALA A 67 -1.32 -0.34 -11.53
CA ALA A 67 -0.74 0.81 -12.19
C ALA A 67 -0.17 1.76 -11.14
N SER A 68 0.63 2.72 -11.58
CA SER A 68 1.19 3.74 -10.70
C SER A 68 1.15 5.09 -11.39
N LYS A 69 0.93 6.15 -10.62
CA LYS A 69 0.96 7.54 -11.05
C LYS A 69 1.88 8.33 -10.12
N GLU A 70 2.85 9.02 -10.71
CA GLU A 70 3.68 9.99 -9.98
C GLU A 70 2.94 11.32 -9.91
N ILE A 71 2.99 11.95 -8.74
CA ILE A 71 2.46 13.29 -8.50
C ILE A 71 3.46 14.14 -7.74
N GLU A 72 3.42 15.44 -7.96
CA GLU A 72 4.11 16.45 -7.18
C GLU A 72 3.07 17.37 -6.53
N ILE A 73 3.15 17.52 -5.21
CA ILE A 73 2.14 18.24 -4.43
C ILE A 73 2.22 19.74 -4.73
N ARG A 74 1.12 20.30 -5.23
CA ARG A 74 1.01 21.70 -5.57
C ARG A 74 0.63 22.56 -4.36
N PHE A 75 1.00 23.84 -4.40
CA PHE A 75 0.65 24.78 -3.35
C PHE A 75 -0.87 24.90 -3.11
N SER A 76 -1.66 24.80 -4.18
CA SER A 76 -3.13 24.87 -4.12
C SER A 76 -3.79 23.64 -3.46
N GLU A 77 -3.04 22.60 -3.15
CA GLU A 77 -3.54 21.35 -2.59
C GLU A 77 -3.31 21.23 -1.09
N VAL A 78 -2.56 22.19 -0.50
CA VAL A 78 -2.30 22.21 0.94
C VAL A 78 -3.16 23.22 1.67
N ASP A 79 -3.46 22.91 2.92
CA ASP A 79 -4.20 23.78 3.83
C ASP A 79 -3.27 24.73 4.61
N SER A 80 -3.85 25.47 5.56
CA SER A 80 -3.12 26.43 6.41
C SER A 80 -2.08 25.77 7.33
N MET A 81 -2.11 24.44 7.51
CA MET A 81 -1.12 23.66 8.25
C MET A 81 0.03 23.18 7.37
N ASN A 82 0.06 23.59 6.09
CA ASN A 82 0.98 23.11 5.06
C ASN A 82 0.87 21.58 4.82
N VAL A 83 -0.28 20.98 5.08
CA VAL A 83 -0.57 19.56 4.84
C VAL A 83 -1.61 19.48 3.72
N VAL A 84 -1.48 18.46 2.88
CA VAL A 84 -2.43 18.22 1.80
C VAL A 84 -3.84 18.12 2.37
N TRP A 85 -4.72 19.00 1.86
CA TRP A 85 -6.12 19.00 2.23
C TRP A 85 -6.78 17.67 1.91
N HIS A 86 -7.54 17.13 2.85
CA HIS A 86 -8.12 15.79 2.72
C HIS A 86 -8.96 15.56 1.44
N GLY A 87 -9.60 16.62 0.89
CA GLY A 87 -10.32 16.53 -0.37
C GLY A 87 -9.44 16.26 -1.59
N SER A 88 -8.15 16.65 -1.57
CA SER A 88 -7.22 16.43 -2.68
C SER A 88 -6.91 14.95 -2.91
N TYR A 89 -7.02 14.11 -1.88
CA TYR A 89 -6.78 12.67 -2.02
C TYR A 89 -7.76 11.99 -2.98
N ALA A 90 -9.00 12.48 -3.08
CA ALA A 90 -9.97 11.98 -4.05
C ALA A 90 -9.48 12.20 -5.49
N LEU A 91 -8.89 13.37 -5.78
CA LEU A 91 -8.31 13.69 -7.09
C LEU A 91 -7.10 12.81 -7.39
N TYR A 92 -6.24 12.56 -6.42
CA TYR A 92 -5.09 11.67 -6.61
C TYR A 92 -5.50 10.24 -6.96
N PHE A 93 -6.58 9.75 -6.34
CA PHE A 93 -7.11 8.43 -6.68
C PHE A 93 -7.82 8.42 -8.03
N GLU A 94 -8.40 9.56 -8.45
CA GLU A 94 -8.93 9.74 -9.81
C GLU A 94 -7.81 9.60 -10.85
N ASP A 95 -6.71 10.34 -10.68
CA ASP A 95 -5.53 10.28 -11.55
C ASP A 95 -4.97 8.84 -11.64
N ALA A 96 -4.99 8.11 -10.51
CA ALA A 96 -4.54 6.71 -10.48
C ALA A 96 -5.51 5.79 -11.24
N ARG A 97 -6.84 5.98 -11.13
CA ARG A 97 -7.84 5.23 -11.90
C ARG A 97 -7.72 5.50 -13.40
N GLU A 98 -7.48 6.75 -13.78
CA GLU A 98 -7.23 7.11 -15.18
C GLU A 98 -5.99 6.40 -15.72
N ALA A 99 -4.88 6.43 -14.97
CA ALA A 99 -3.65 5.72 -15.35
C ALA A 99 -3.86 4.20 -15.45
N PHE A 100 -4.67 3.61 -14.57
CA PHE A 100 -5.05 2.21 -14.64
C PHE A 100 -5.90 1.93 -15.88
N GLY A 101 -6.91 2.75 -16.12
CA GLY A 101 -7.82 2.64 -17.28
C GLY A 101 -7.04 2.67 -18.59
N ALA A 102 -6.16 3.66 -18.75
CA ALA A 102 -5.29 3.80 -19.94
C ALA A 102 -4.38 2.58 -20.14
N LYS A 103 -3.85 2.02 -19.05
CA LYS A 103 -2.96 0.84 -19.12
C LYS A 103 -3.67 -0.45 -19.51
N TYR A 104 -4.91 -0.64 -19.04
CA TYR A 104 -5.62 -1.92 -19.15
C TYR A 104 -6.87 -1.88 -20.00
N GLY A 105 -7.23 -0.73 -20.59
CA GLY A 105 -8.42 -0.55 -21.42
C GLY A 105 -9.72 -0.53 -20.60
N LEU A 106 -9.70 0.12 -19.43
CA LEU A 106 -10.88 0.29 -18.57
C LEU A 106 -11.07 1.79 -18.23
N GLU A 107 -10.94 2.63 -19.25
CA GLU A 107 -11.14 4.06 -19.16
C GLU A 107 -12.63 4.41 -19.05
N TYR A 108 -12.94 5.55 -18.45
CA TYR A 108 -14.33 6.02 -18.33
C TYR A 108 -15.03 6.17 -19.68
N LEU A 109 -14.32 6.64 -20.72
CA LEU A 109 -14.86 6.74 -22.07
C LEU A 109 -15.13 5.35 -22.66
N THR A 110 -14.24 4.40 -22.48
CA THR A 110 -14.44 3.01 -22.91
C THR A 110 -15.68 2.39 -22.25
N ILE A 111 -15.88 2.62 -20.95
CA ILE A 111 -17.09 2.18 -20.24
C ILE A 111 -18.33 2.86 -20.83
N ALA A 112 -18.26 4.16 -21.10
CA ALA A 112 -19.36 4.95 -21.66
C ALA A 112 -19.73 4.51 -23.08
N ASP A 113 -18.75 4.21 -23.92
CA ASP A 113 -18.93 3.73 -25.30
C ASP A 113 -19.57 2.35 -25.34
N ASN A 114 -19.34 1.53 -24.32
CA ASN A 114 -20.02 0.23 -24.14
C ASN A 114 -21.45 0.36 -23.57
N GLY A 115 -21.95 1.57 -23.37
CA GLY A 115 -23.34 1.81 -22.95
C GLY A 115 -23.55 1.90 -21.44
N TYR A 116 -22.48 2.01 -20.65
CA TYR A 116 -22.54 2.03 -19.19
C TYR A 116 -21.90 3.28 -18.59
N TYR A 117 -22.20 3.51 -17.31
CA TYR A 117 -21.47 4.39 -16.43
C TYR A 117 -20.97 3.58 -15.23
N ALA A 118 -19.89 4.04 -14.61
CA ALA A 118 -19.35 3.41 -13.40
C ALA A 118 -19.06 4.48 -12.32
N PRO A 119 -20.12 5.10 -11.75
CA PRO A 119 -19.94 6.09 -10.70
C PRO A 119 -19.31 5.48 -9.47
N LEU A 120 -18.58 6.32 -8.74
CA LEU A 120 -18.02 6.00 -7.45
C LEU A 120 -19.14 5.93 -6.41
N VAL A 121 -19.27 4.80 -5.71
CA VAL A 121 -20.28 4.57 -4.66
C VAL A 121 -19.66 4.47 -3.27
N GLU A 122 -18.37 4.19 -3.19
CA GLU A 122 -17.60 4.16 -1.94
C GLU A 122 -16.21 4.68 -2.19
N LEU A 123 -15.71 5.52 -1.26
CA LEU A 123 -14.35 6.00 -1.26
C LEU A 123 -13.89 6.18 0.18
N THR A 124 -12.83 5.49 0.57
CA THR A 124 -12.28 5.56 1.92
C THR A 124 -10.81 5.90 1.90
N PHE A 125 -10.37 6.62 2.93
CA PHE A 125 -8.98 7.03 3.11
C PHE A 125 -8.51 6.66 4.52
N LYS A 126 -7.23 6.26 4.61
CA LYS A 126 -6.52 6.08 5.88
C LYS A 126 -5.19 6.83 5.79
N TYR A 127 -5.12 7.96 6.47
CA TYR A 127 -3.92 8.80 6.54
C TYR A 127 -2.93 8.17 7.51
N ARG A 128 -1.66 8.06 7.10
CA ARG A 128 -0.58 7.46 7.90
C ARG A 128 0.44 8.51 8.32
N GLN A 129 0.82 9.36 7.38
CA GLN A 129 1.79 10.42 7.56
C GLN A 129 1.34 11.67 6.80
N PRO A 130 1.69 12.88 7.26
CA PRO A 130 1.35 14.11 6.56
C PRO A 130 2.10 14.20 5.23
N ILE A 131 1.40 14.55 4.18
CA ILE A 131 1.96 14.92 2.88
C ILE A 131 1.97 16.44 2.82
N VAL A 132 3.11 17.03 2.44
CA VAL A 132 3.33 18.48 2.45
C VAL A 132 3.63 19.03 1.07
N TYR A 133 3.55 20.34 0.90
CA TYR A 133 3.86 21.03 -0.34
C TYR A 133 5.25 20.64 -0.91
N GLY A 134 5.33 20.46 -2.21
CA GLY A 134 6.55 20.11 -2.94
C GLY A 134 7.02 18.67 -2.78
N MET A 135 6.34 17.87 -1.95
CA MET A 135 6.65 16.44 -1.85
C MET A 135 6.28 15.73 -3.14
N LYS A 136 7.15 14.80 -3.57
CA LYS A 136 6.85 13.87 -4.67
C LYS A 136 6.32 12.57 -4.10
N CYS A 137 5.21 12.13 -4.63
CA CYS A 137 4.57 10.89 -4.22
C CYS A 137 4.24 10.02 -5.43
N ARG A 138 4.25 8.72 -5.21
CA ARG A 138 3.73 7.72 -6.14
C ARG A 138 2.43 7.15 -5.58
N ILE A 139 1.41 7.08 -6.41
CA ILE A 139 0.15 6.43 -6.10
C ILE A 139 0.14 5.09 -6.81
N ASP A 140 0.13 4.02 -6.06
CA ASP A 140 -0.03 2.66 -6.56
C ASP A 140 -1.50 2.27 -6.45
N ILE A 141 -2.10 1.80 -7.54
CA ILE A 141 -3.49 1.33 -7.62
C ILE A 141 -3.49 -0.16 -7.94
N PHE A 142 -4.30 -0.91 -7.20
CA PHE A 142 -4.43 -2.35 -7.30
C PHE A 142 -5.89 -2.72 -7.59
N TYR A 143 -6.12 -3.45 -8.67
CA TYR A 143 -7.43 -3.98 -8.97
C TYR A 143 -7.77 -5.16 -8.05
N VAL A 144 -8.95 -5.13 -7.45
CA VAL A 144 -9.47 -6.19 -6.60
C VAL A 144 -10.52 -6.99 -7.39
N PRO A 145 -10.22 -8.23 -7.79
CA PRO A 145 -11.15 -9.06 -8.56
C PRO A 145 -12.44 -9.33 -7.81
N THR A 146 -13.56 -9.20 -8.50
CA THR A 146 -14.89 -9.50 -7.95
C THR A 146 -15.83 -10.03 -9.05
N GLU A 147 -16.72 -10.94 -8.69
CA GLU A 147 -17.79 -11.44 -9.56
C GLU A 147 -19.03 -10.53 -9.56
N ALA A 148 -19.08 -9.53 -8.70
CA ALA A 148 -20.16 -8.56 -8.66
C ALA A 148 -20.07 -7.54 -9.82
N ALA A 149 -21.18 -6.88 -10.14
CA ALA A 149 -21.26 -5.79 -11.14
C ALA A 149 -20.65 -4.49 -10.60
N LYS A 150 -19.37 -4.54 -10.24
CA LYS A 150 -18.62 -3.40 -9.70
C LYS A 150 -17.14 -3.48 -10.01
N ILE A 151 -16.49 -2.35 -9.99
CA ILE A 151 -15.03 -2.23 -10.08
C ILE A 151 -14.52 -1.83 -8.70
N VAL A 152 -13.51 -2.53 -8.21
CA VAL A 152 -12.96 -2.33 -6.86
C VAL A 152 -11.47 -2.10 -6.95
N PHE A 153 -10.99 -1.07 -6.27
CA PHE A 153 -9.57 -0.75 -6.20
C PHE A 153 -9.11 -0.51 -4.77
N ASP A 154 -7.90 -0.95 -4.49
CA ASP A 154 -7.11 -0.54 -3.34
C ASP A 154 -6.00 0.41 -3.79
N TYR A 155 -5.59 1.34 -2.90
CA TYR A 155 -4.58 2.36 -3.20
C TYR A 155 -3.56 2.46 -2.09
N GLU A 156 -2.32 2.77 -2.50
CA GLU A 156 -1.24 3.18 -1.61
C GLU A 156 -0.62 4.47 -2.15
N ILE A 157 -0.49 5.49 -1.30
CA ILE A 157 0.31 6.68 -1.60
C ILE A 157 1.64 6.53 -0.87
N ARG A 158 2.74 6.58 -1.62
CA ARG A 158 4.08 6.45 -1.10
C ARG A 158 4.92 7.65 -1.46
N ARG A 159 5.73 8.13 -0.52
CA ARG A 159 6.73 9.16 -0.80
C ARG A 159 7.79 8.60 -1.74
N SER A 160 8.11 9.35 -2.82
CA SER A 160 9.02 8.85 -3.86
C SER A 160 10.47 8.72 -3.37
N GLU A 161 10.89 9.52 -2.39
CA GLU A 161 12.25 9.58 -1.88
C GLU A 161 12.69 8.30 -1.13
N ASP A 162 11.86 7.80 -0.23
CA ASP A 162 12.18 6.71 0.70
C ASP A 162 11.15 5.57 0.68
N ASN A 163 10.15 5.66 -0.22
CA ASN A 163 9.06 4.70 -0.34
C ASN A 163 8.18 4.56 0.93
N ALA A 164 8.21 5.56 1.83
CA ALA A 164 7.38 5.58 3.02
C ALA A 164 5.89 5.59 2.67
N LEU A 165 5.09 4.79 3.37
CA LEU A 165 3.64 4.75 3.19
C LEU A 165 2.98 5.96 3.83
N MET A 166 2.42 6.85 3.01
CA MET A 166 1.79 8.10 3.43
C MET A 166 0.30 7.95 3.69
N ALA A 167 -0.40 7.22 2.81
CA ALA A 167 -1.83 6.96 2.94
C ALA A 167 -2.22 5.66 2.22
N THR A 168 -3.37 5.10 2.58
CA THR A 168 -4.03 4.02 1.85
C THR A 168 -5.47 4.38 1.58
N GLY A 169 -6.07 3.78 0.58
CA GLY A 169 -7.46 3.98 0.24
C GLY A 169 -8.10 2.76 -0.38
N HIS A 170 -9.42 2.86 -0.50
CA HIS A 170 -10.25 1.86 -1.14
C HIS A 170 -11.37 2.56 -1.90
N SER A 171 -11.73 2.06 -3.07
CA SER A 171 -12.88 2.57 -3.82
C SER A 171 -13.70 1.46 -4.44
N VAL A 172 -15.01 1.72 -4.54
CA VAL A 172 -15.97 0.88 -5.24
C VAL A 172 -16.73 1.74 -6.23
N GLN A 173 -16.77 1.29 -7.48
CA GLN A 173 -17.60 1.85 -8.55
C GLN A 173 -18.65 0.81 -8.93
N ALA A 174 -19.92 1.21 -9.02
CA ALA A 174 -21.01 0.35 -9.45
C ALA A 174 -21.38 0.65 -10.91
N PHE A 175 -21.71 -0.38 -11.69
CA PHE A 175 -22.17 -0.17 -13.06
C PHE A 175 -23.63 0.32 -13.08
N MET A 176 -23.90 1.29 -13.95
CA MET A 176 -25.21 1.81 -14.25
C MET A 176 -25.40 1.86 -15.77
N ASN A 177 -26.63 1.66 -16.22
CA ASN A 177 -27.00 1.89 -17.63
C ASN A 177 -27.13 3.39 -17.94
N LYS A 178 -27.39 3.73 -19.21
CA LYS A 178 -27.56 5.14 -19.66
C LYS A 178 -28.80 5.84 -19.09
N GLN A 179 -29.71 5.10 -18.46
CA GLN A 179 -30.88 5.61 -17.73
C GLN A 179 -30.60 5.79 -16.24
N TYR A 180 -29.35 5.69 -15.82
CA TYR A 180 -28.90 5.79 -14.42
C TYR A 180 -29.48 4.74 -13.48
N GLN A 181 -29.84 3.54 -14.03
CA GLN A 181 -30.31 2.41 -13.24
C GLN A 181 -29.12 1.48 -12.95
N LEU A 182 -29.07 0.98 -11.72
CA LEU A 182 -28.01 0.09 -11.26
C LEU A 182 -28.06 -1.25 -12.00
N GLU A 183 -26.90 -1.71 -12.48
CA GLU A 183 -26.75 -3.03 -13.04
C GLU A 183 -26.48 -4.07 -11.96
N TRP A 184 -27.31 -5.13 -11.97
CA TRP A 184 -27.18 -6.24 -11.01
C TRP A 184 -26.18 -7.30 -11.49
N TYR A 185 -25.96 -7.38 -12.78
CA TYR A 185 -25.07 -8.33 -13.43
C TYR A 185 -23.90 -7.59 -14.08
N ARG A 186 -22.75 -8.25 -14.12
CA ARG A 186 -21.58 -7.70 -14.80
C ARG A 186 -21.89 -7.42 -16.27
N PRO A 187 -21.62 -6.21 -16.78
CA PRO A 187 -21.73 -5.91 -18.20
C PRO A 187 -20.90 -6.89 -19.06
N PRO A 188 -21.37 -7.31 -20.25
CA PRO A 188 -20.65 -8.25 -21.10
C PRO A 188 -19.21 -7.81 -21.41
N PHE A 189 -19.00 -6.53 -21.78
CA PHE A 189 -17.68 -6.00 -22.06
C PHE A 189 -16.72 -6.12 -20.86
N TYR A 190 -17.26 -6.00 -19.63
CA TYR A 190 -16.46 -6.11 -18.41
C TYR A 190 -16.11 -7.57 -18.09
N GLN A 191 -17.01 -8.52 -18.39
CA GLN A 191 -16.71 -9.95 -18.29
C GLN A 191 -15.59 -10.33 -19.25
N GLU A 192 -15.69 -9.90 -20.52
CA GLU A 192 -14.66 -10.12 -21.54
C GLU A 192 -13.32 -9.48 -21.15
N TRP A 193 -13.36 -8.29 -20.54
CA TRP A 193 -12.18 -7.62 -20.01
C TRP A 193 -11.53 -8.45 -18.88
N GLN A 194 -12.33 -8.96 -17.92
CA GLN A 194 -11.83 -9.79 -16.83
C GLN A 194 -11.24 -11.11 -17.35
N GLU A 195 -11.83 -11.73 -18.35
CA GLU A 195 -11.32 -12.94 -19.00
C GLU A 195 -10.00 -12.68 -19.74
N ARG A 196 -9.93 -11.59 -20.51
CA ARG A 196 -8.72 -11.16 -21.21
C ARG A 196 -7.52 -11.03 -20.27
N TRP A 197 -7.73 -10.45 -19.14
CA TRP A 197 -6.68 -10.22 -18.13
C TRP A 197 -6.54 -11.37 -17.13
N LYS A 198 -7.35 -12.42 -17.23
CA LYS A 198 -7.33 -13.61 -16.36
C LYS A 198 -7.39 -13.25 -14.86
N VAL A 199 -8.24 -12.30 -14.51
CA VAL A 199 -8.33 -11.78 -13.14
C VAL A 199 -9.39 -12.48 -12.28
N LEU A 200 -10.22 -13.32 -12.88
CA LEU A 200 -11.19 -14.21 -12.22
C LEU A 200 -10.84 -15.68 -12.42
#